data_18d72cb0d58b47b205a351e7dc426633
#
_entry.id   18d72cb0d58b47b205a351e7dc426633
#
_cell.length_a   1.000
_cell.length_b   1.000
_cell.length_c   1.000
_cell.angle_alpha   90.00
_cell.angle_beta   90.00
_cell.angle_gamma   90.00
#
_symmetry.space_group_name_H-M   'P 1'
#
loop_
_entity.id
_entity.type
_entity.pdbx_description
1 polymer ?
#
loop_
_entity_poly.entity_id
_entity_poly.type
_entity_poly.pdbx_seq_one_letter_code
_entity_poly.pdbx_strand_id
1 'polypeptide(L)'
;MNFFHKTVLFLVVLSIFAACGSFISQYVLGMNPCVLCILQRLCVLAVGLLAIVTAFSSQSSKFARSLSALLIAAPAVYGAGVAAYQIWLQSLPPGTAPSCGAPWTFRLRDWPLFDWFEPIVRGFGNCAEPDYLFGVALPVWSILYFGFVVLLLLWAWLKTRKI
;
A
#
# COMPACT_ATOMS: atom_id res chain seq x y z
N MET A 1 15.51 -16.50 16.29
CA MET A 1 14.73 -15.55 15.50
C MET A 1 13.56 -15.08 16.34
N ASN A 2 13.55 -13.79 16.71
CA ASN A 2 12.52 -13.21 17.60
C ASN A 2 11.15 -13.16 16.90
N PHE A 3 10.06 -13.17 17.68
CA PHE A 3 8.70 -13.11 17.15
C PHE A 3 8.50 -11.90 16.20
N PHE A 4 9.01 -10.72 16.57
CA PHE A 4 8.98 -9.51 15.72
C PHE A 4 9.61 -9.75 14.35
N HIS A 5 10.78 -10.40 14.31
CA HIS A 5 11.46 -10.69 13.04
C HIS A 5 10.66 -11.63 12.14
N LYS A 6 10.00 -12.65 12.70
CA LYS A 6 9.10 -13.54 11.95
C LYS A 6 7.92 -12.76 11.36
N THR A 7 7.36 -11.83 12.13
CA THR A 7 6.28 -10.94 11.67
C THR A 7 6.74 -10.06 10.51
N VAL A 8 7.93 -9.47 10.60
CA VAL A 8 8.49 -8.64 9.53
C VAL A 8 8.69 -9.45 8.25
N LEU A 9 9.25 -10.66 8.34
CA LEU A 9 9.41 -11.55 7.19
C LEU A 9 8.06 -11.91 6.56
N PHE A 10 7.04 -12.17 7.37
CA PHE A 10 5.69 -12.41 6.87
C PHE A 10 5.13 -11.19 6.14
N LEU A 11 5.37 -9.97 6.65
CA LEU A 11 4.97 -8.73 5.97
C LEU A 11 5.69 -8.53 4.63
N VAL A 12 6.96 -8.93 4.51
CA VAL A 12 7.67 -8.92 3.21
C VAL A 12 6.92 -9.78 2.21
N VAL A 13 6.63 -11.04 2.56
CA VAL A 13 5.93 -11.96 1.66
C VAL A 13 4.53 -11.44 1.31
N LEU A 14 3.77 -10.95 2.29
CA LEU A 14 2.44 -10.39 2.08
C LEU A 14 2.47 -9.19 1.14
N SER A 15 3.45 -8.29 1.31
CA SER A 15 3.60 -7.11 0.45
C SER A 15 3.98 -7.49 -0.99
N ILE A 16 4.81 -8.52 -1.18
CA ILE A 16 5.13 -9.04 -2.50
C ILE A 16 3.86 -9.56 -3.19
N PHE A 17 3.05 -10.36 -2.49
CA PHE A 17 1.79 -10.86 -3.04
C PHE A 17 0.82 -9.73 -3.38
N ALA A 18 0.67 -8.73 -2.51
CA ALA A 18 -0.19 -7.57 -2.76
C ALA A 18 0.30 -6.75 -3.96
N ALA A 19 1.61 -6.50 -4.07
CA ALA A 19 2.20 -5.80 -5.21
C ALA A 19 1.99 -6.59 -6.52
N CYS A 20 2.30 -7.89 -6.53
CA CYS A 20 2.07 -8.75 -7.70
C CYS A 20 0.59 -8.75 -8.11
N GLY A 21 -0.33 -8.87 -7.16
CA GLY A 21 -1.77 -8.78 -7.42
C GLY A 21 -2.17 -7.46 -8.06
N SER A 22 -1.62 -6.34 -7.59
CA SER A 22 -1.86 -5.02 -8.17
C SER A 22 -1.33 -4.88 -9.60
N PHE A 23 -0.18 -5.46 -9.93
CA PHE A 23 0.35 -5.46 -11.30
C PHE A 23 -0.40 -6.42 -12.22
N ILE A 24 -0.77 -7.60 -11.73
CA ILE A 24 -1.59 -8.56 -12.46
C ILE A 24 -2.94 -7.95 -12.83
N SER A 25 -3.62 -7.29 -11.88
CA SER A 25 -4.91 -6.65 -12.15
C SER A 25 -4.81 -5.59 -13.25
N GLN A 26 -3.73 -4.84 -13.31
CA GLN A 26 -3.52 -3.84 -14.35
C GLN A 26 -3.11 -4.45 -15.69
N TYR A 27 -2.06 -5.25 -15.72
CA TYR A 27 -1.42 -5.67 -16.98
C TYR A 27 -1.98 -6.96 -17.58
N VAL A 28 -2.58 -7.81 -16.75
CA VAL A 28 -3.17 -9.09 -17.20
C VAL A 28 -4.68 -8.99 -17.30
N LEU A 29 -5.34 -8.38 -16.30
CA LEU A 29 -6.80 -8.22 -16.30
C LEU A 29 -7.26 -6.92 -16.99
N GLY A 30 -6.35 -6.07 -17.47
CA GLY A 30 -6.66 -4.86 -18.22
C GLY A 30 -7.33 -3.75 -17.42
N MET A 31 -7.28 -3.80 -16.08
CA MET A 31 -7.82 -2.73 -15.23
C MET A 31 -7.00 -1.46 -15.37
N ASN A 32 -7.67 -0.30 -15.36
CA ASN A 32 -6.99 1.00 -15.49
C ASN A 32 -6.95 1.72 -14.13
N PRO A 33 -5.86 1.59 -13.35
CA PRO A 33 -5.80 2.15 -12.01
C PRO A 33 -5.90 3.67 -12.04
N CYS A 34 -6.63 4.21 -11.08
CA CYS A 34 -6.78 5.65 -10.87
C CYS A 34 -5.59 6.23 -10.08
N VAL A 35 -5.57 7.56 -9.93
CA VAL A 35 -4.52 8.28 -9.18
C VAL A 35 -4.39 7.78 -7.74
N LEU A 36 -5.51 7.51 -7.05
CA LEU A 36 -5.53 7.00 -5.67
C LEU A 36 -5.10 5.53 -5.61
N CYS A 37 -5.46 4.72 -6.61
CA CYS A 37 -5.02 3.31 -6.70
C CYS A 37 -3.49 3.21 -6.84
N ILE A 38 -2.89 4.09 -7.65
CA ILE A 38 -1.43 4.20 -7.78
C ILE A 38 -0.80 4.58 -6.43
N LEU A 39 -1.39 5.54 -5.72
CA LEU A 39 -0.88 5.96 -4.41
C LEU A 39 -0.92 4.81 -3.39
N GLN A 40 -2.00 4.02 -3.37
CA GLN A 40 -2.09 2.81 -2.55
C GLN A 40 -1.03 1.77 -2.94
N ARG A 41 -0.78 1.56 -4.23
CA ARG A 41 0.30 0.69 -4.72
C ARG A 41 1.66 1.15 -4.20
N LEU A 42 1.96 2.45 -4.27
CA LEU A 42 3.21 3.00 -3.74
C LEU A 42 3.34 2.77 -2.22
N CYS A 43 2.23 2.86 -1.47
CA CYS A 43 2.21 2.54 -0.04
C CYS A 43 2.50 1.05 0.22
N VAL A 44 1.95 0.13 -0.59
CA VAL A 44 2.25 -1.33 -0.49
C VAL A 44 3.74 -1.58 -0.74
N LEU A 45 4.32 -0.96 -1.78
CA LEU A 45 5.75 -1.06 -2.10
C LEU A 45 6.62 -0.48 -0.99
N ALA A 46 6.23 0.65 -0.39
CA ALA A 46 6.93 1.27 0.73
C ALA A 46 6.89 0.37 1.98
N VAL A 47 5.75 -0.22 2.33
CA VAL A 47 5.62 -1.20 3.41
C VAL A 47 6.55 -2.39 3.17
N GLY A 48 6.55 -2.95 1.95
CA GLY A 48 7.40 -4.07 1.59
C GLY A 48 8.90 -3.74 1.68
N LEU A 49 9.32 -2.60 1.12
CA LEU A 49 10.71 -2.15 1.16
C LEU A 49 11.19 -1.92 2.61
N LEU A 50 10.40 -1.21 3.42
CA LEU A 50 10.75 -0.95 4.82
C LEU A 50 10.77 -2.24 5.65
N ALA A 51 9.89 -3.20 5.36
CA ALA A 51 9.93 -4.52 5.97
C ALA A 51 11.19 -5.29 5.57
N ILE A 52 11.63 -5.24 4.30
CA ILE A 52 12.89 -5.83 3.84
C ILE A 52 14.07 -5.20 4.59
N VAL A 53 14.18 -3.88 4.60
CA VAL A 53 15.27 -3.18 5.32
C VAL A 53 15.29 -3.56 6.79
N THR A 54 14.11 -3.64 7.43
CA THR A 54 13.97 -4.06 8.82
C THR A 54 14.40 -5.51 9.05
N ALA A 55 14.10 -6.41 8.11
CA ALA A 55 14.50 -7.82 8.21
C ALA A 55 16.03 -8.01 8.22
N PHE A 56 16.76 -7.16 7.50
CA PHE A 56 18.23 -7.18 7.49
C PHE A 56 18.87 -6.35 8.62
N SER A 57 18.09 -5.53 9.32
CA SER A 57 18.59 -4.68 10.41
C SER A 57 18.56 -5.41 11.74
N SER A 58 19.52 -5.07 12.65
CA SER A 58 19.54 -5.60 13.98
C SER A 58 18.34 -5.12 14.80
N GLN A 59 17.49 -6.06 15.24
CA GLN A 59 16.29 -5.80 16.03
C GLN A 59 16.48 -6.20 17.52
N SER A 60 17.71 -6.05 18.04
CA SER A 60 18.07 -6.43 19.40
C SER A 60 17.51 -5.47 20.45
N SER A 61 17.48 -4.16 20.18
CA SER A 61 16.99 -3.15 21.12
C SER A 61 15.48 -2.91 21.00
N LYS A 62 14.84 -2.52 22.12
CA LYS A 62 13.42 -2.12 22.14
C LYS A 62 13.18 -0.87 21.27
N PHE A 63 14.14 0.04 21.25
CA PHE A 63 14.09 1.26 20.43
C PHE A 63 14.10 0.91 18.93
N ALA A 64 15.01 0.06 18.47
CA ALA A 64 15.09 -0.35 17.07
C ALA A 64 13.79 -1.02 16.61
N ARG A 65 13.20 -1.92 17.42
CA ARG A 65 11.90 -2.54 17.11
C ARG A 65 10.76 -1.53 17.03
N SER A 66 10.70 -0.58 17.96
CA SER A 66 9.67 0.47 17.95
C SER A 66 9.80 1.40 16.76
N LEU A 67 11.01 1.81 16.42
CA LEU A 67 11.29 2.66 15.26
C LEU A 67 10.92 1.93 13.95
N SER A 68 11.34 0.68 13.81
CA SER A 68 11.00 -0.13 12.62
C SER A 68 9.49 -0.34 12.48
N ALA A 69 8.80 -0.64 13.58
CA ALA A 69 7.34 -0.79 13.57
C ALA A 69 6.65 0.51 13.15
N LEU A 70 7.11 1.66 13.66
CA LEU A 70 6.57 2.97 13.30
C LEU A 70 6.81 3.32 11.82
N LEU A 71 8.03 3.06 11.32
CA LEU A 71 8.38 3.33 9.93
C LEU A 71 7.55 2.48 8.95
N ILE A 72 7.28 1.21 9.27
CA ILE A 72 6.44 0.35 8.44
C ILE A 72 4.95 0.75 8.57
N ALA A 73 4.51 1.13 9.78
CA ALA A 73 3.12 1.52 10.03
C ALA A 73 2.74 2.84 9.35
N ALA A 74 3.67 3.78 9.20
CA ALA A 74 3.37 5.10 8.62
C ALA A 74 2.79 5.01 7.20
N PRO A 75 3.44 4.35 6.21
CA PRO A 75 2.84 4.20 4.88
C PRO A 75 1.58 3.31 4.89
N ALA A 76 1.46 2.36 5.82
CA ALA A 76 0.25 1.53 5.94
C ALA A 76 -0.96 2.36 6.42
N VAL A 77 -0.78 3.22 7.42
CA VAL A 77 -1.85 4.12 7.91
C VAL A 77 -2.23 5.13 6.83
N TYR A 78 -1.25 5.71 6.16
CA TYR A 78 -1.49 6.62 5.05
C TYR A 78 -2.26 5.94 3.91
N GLY A 79 -1.83 4.75 3.50
CA GLY A 79 -2.50 3.95 2.46
C GLY A 79 -3.94 3.56 2.85
N ALA A 80 -4.19 3.24 4.12
CA ALA A 80 -5.54 3.00 4.64
C ALA A 80 -6.42 4.25 4.54
N GLY A 81 -5.89 5.42 4.87
CA GLY A 81 -6.58 6.70 4.72
C GLY A 81 -6.95 7.01 3.26
N VAL A 82 -6.01 6.78 2.33
CA VAL A 82 -6.24 6.92 0.89
C VAL A 82 -7.32 5.96 0.39
N ALA A 83 -7.30 4.69 0.85
CA ALA A 83 -8.30 3.69 0.49
C ALA A 83 -9.69 4.06 1.04
N ALA A 84 -9.77 4.53 2.29
CA ALA A 84 -11.01 5.01 2.89
C ALA A 84 -11.59 6.22 2.14
N TYR A 85 -10.74 7.17 1.77
CA TYR A 85 -11.15 8.32 0.96
C TYR A 85 -11.68 7.88 -0.41
N GLN A 86 -11.05 6.91 -1.06
CA GLN A 86 -11.52 6.39 -2.34
C GLN A 86 -12.87 5.67 -2.21
N ILE A 87 -13.09 4.88 -1.14
CA ILE A 87 -14.39 4.24 -0.86
C ILE A 87 -15.47 5.32 -0.69
N TRP A 88 -15.16 6.40 0.02
CA TRP A 88 -16.07 7.54 0.16
C TRP A 88 -16.40 8.18 -1.20
N LEU A 89 -15.41 8.43 -2.07
CA LEU A 89 -15.64 8.95 -3.42
C LEU A 89 -16.58 8.06 -4.24
N GLN A 90 -16.39 6.74 -4.15
CA GLN A 90 -17.21 5.74 -4.86
C GLN A 90 -18.63 5.61 -4.29
N SER A 91 -18.89 6.13 -3.09
CA SER A 91 -20.24 6.17 -2.50
C SER A 91 -21.07 7.39 -2.91
N LEU A 92 -20.45 8.38 -3.57
CA LEU A 92 -21.12 9.59 -4.02
C LEU A 92 -21.99 9.32 -5.28
N PRO A 93 -23.06 10.10 -5.49
CA PRO A 93 -23.86 9.99 -6.70
C PRO A 93 -23.02 10.23 -7.96
N PRO A 94 -23.32 9.54 -9.07
CA PRO A 94 -22.57 9.71 -10.33
C PRO A 94 -22.50 11.18 -10.77
N GLY A 95 -21.30 11.63 -11.12
CA GLY A 95 -21.07 13.01 -11.58
C GLY A 95 -20.90 14.07 -10.48
N THR A 96 -21.05 13.71 -9.19
CA THR A 96 -20.86 14.65 -8.06
C THR A 96 -19.51 14.51 -7.38
N ALA A 97 -18.78 13.42 -7.63
CA ALA A 97 -17.48 13.18 -7.04
C ALA A 97 -16.45 14.21 -7.53
N PRO A 98 -15.64 14.79 -6.63
CA PRO A 98 -14.56 15.68 -7.02
C PRO A 98 -13.49 14.93 -7.81
N SER A 99 -12.80 15.65 -8.71
CA SER A 99 -11.67 15.11 -9.46
C SER A 99 -10.53 14.69 -8.52
N CYS A 100 -9.96 13.50 -8.75
CA CYS A 100 -8.76 13.05 -8.03
C CYS A 100 -7.45 13.61 -8.58
N GLY A 101 -7.52 14.55 -9.51
CA GLY A 101 -6.37 15.27 -10.06
C GLY A 101 -5.74 14.60 -11.29
N ALA A 102 -4.69 15.21 -11.80
CA ALA A 102 -4.00 14.75 -13.00
C ALA A 102 -3.28 13.40 -12.76
N PRO A 103 -3.21 12.52 -13.76
CA PRO A 103 -2.46 11.26 -13.68
C PRO A 103 -1.00 11.45 -13.27
N TRP A 104 -0.46 10.47 -12.54
CA TRP A 104 0.94 10.50 -12.07
C TRP A 104 1.95 10.53 -13.21
N THR A 105 1.67 9.86 -14.30
CA THR A 105 2.50 9.91 -15.53
C THR A 105 2.64 11.32 -16.07
N PHE A 106 1.57 12.13 -16.02
CA PHE A 106 1.63 13.52 -16.43
C PHE A 106 2.40 14.41 -15.45
N ARG A 107 2.26 14.17 -14.14
CA ARG A 107 2.95 14.95 -13.09
C ARG A 107 4.45 14.69 -13.04
N LEU A 108 4.88 13.48 -13.38
CA LEU A 108 6.25 13.00 -13.20
C LEU A 108 7.04 12.88 -14.52
N ARG A 109 6.44 13.23 -15.68
CA ARG A 109 7.05 13.06 -17.00
C ARG A 109 8.42 13.75 -17.17
N ASP A 110 8.61 14.86 -16.45
CA ASP A 110 9.85 15.67 -16.55
C ASP A 110 10.91 15.24 -15.51
N TRP A 111 10.64 14.18 -14.74
CA TRP A 111 11.59 13.67 -13.75
C TRP A 111 12.67 12.80 -14.40
N PRO A 112 13.92 12.87 -13.92
CA PRO A 112 14.97 11.99 -14.39
C PRO A 112 14.59 10.51 -14.12
N LEU A 113 14.93 9.63 -15.05
CA LEU A 113 14.61 8.19 -14.98
C LEU A 113 13.10 7.86 -15.04
N PHE A 114 12.27 8.77 -15.56
CA PHE A 114 10.82 8.56 -15.67
C PHE A 114 10.48 7.22 -16.35
N ASP A 115 11.15 6.87 -17.43
CA ASP A 115 10.90 5.63 -18.18
C ASP A 115 11.08 4.36 -17.34
N TRP A 116 11.89 4.39 -16.28
CA TRP A 116 12.12 3.26 -15.39
C TRP A 116 10.97 3.02 -14.42
N PHE A 117 10.37 4.08 -13.89
CA PHE A 117 9.27 3.94 -12.92
C PHE A 117 7.89 4.22 -13.52
N GLU A 118 7.81 4.64 -14.77
CA GLU A 118 6.54 4.87 -15.48
C GLU A 118 5.59 3.67 -15.38
N PRO A 119 6.02 2.41 -15.57
CA PRO A 119 5.13 1.26 -15.43
C PRO A 119 4.49 1.11 -14.04
N ILE A 120 5.15 1.65 -13.00
CA ILE A 120 4.64 1.59 -11.61
C ILE A 120 3.53 2.62 -11.40
N VAL A 121 3.66 3.80 -12.04
CA VAL A 121 2.76 4.96 -11.87
C VAL A 121 1.77 5.16 -13.02
N ARG A 122 1.77 4.27 -14.02
CA ARG A 122 0.86 4.33 -15.16
C ARG A 122 -0.56 4.01 -14.72
N GLY A 123 -1.51 4.92 -15.05
CA GLY A 123 -2.93 4.74 -14.83
C GLY A 123 -3.71 6.02 -15.08
N PHE A 124 -4.87 5.88 -15.70
CA PHE A 124 -5.75 6.98 -16.13
C PHE A 124 -7.20 6.75 -15.71
N GLY A 125 -7.45 5.82 -14.81
CA GLY A 125 -8.78 5.45 -14.33
C GLY A 125 -9.46 6.57 -13.56
N ASN A 126 -10.79 6.50 -13.48
CA ASN A 126 -11.61 7.39 -12.67
C ASN A 126 -11.69 6.88 -11.24
N CYS A 127 -11.33 7.70 -10.24
CA CYS A 127 -11.35 7.27 -8.85
C CYS A 127 -12.76 7.01 -8.28
N ALA A 128 -13.78 7.63 -8.87
CA ALA A 128 -15.18 7.46 -8.46
C ALA A 128 -15.84 6.21 -9.06
N GLU A 129 -15.25 5.62 -10.09
CA GLU A 129 -15.73 4.39 -10.72
C GLU A 129 -15.02 3.19 -10.10
N PRO A 130 -15.74 2.27 -9.44
CA PRO A 130 -15.11 1.13 -8.80
C PRO A 130 -14.75 0.04 -9.81
N ASP A 131 -13.47 -0.35 -9.84
CA ASP A 131 -13.04 -1.61 -10.41
C ASP A 131 -13.23 -2.74 -9.38
N TYR A 132 -13.80 -3.85 -9.81
CA TYR A 132 -14.11 -4.99 -8.94
C TYR A 132 -13.15 -6.16 -9.20
N LEU A 133 -12.59 -6.69 -8.14
CA LEU A 133 -11.83 -7.93 -8.13
C LEU A 133 -12.56 -8.95 -7.25
N PHE A 134 -12.98 -10.07 -7.83
CA PHE A 134 -13.81 -11.08 -7.15
C PHE A 134 -15.11 -10.52 -6.53
N GLY A 135 -15.73 -9.53 -7.18
CA GLY A 135 -16.97 -8.90 -6.70
C GLY A 135 -16.78 -7.87 -5.57
N VAL A 136 -15.55 -7.56 -5.19
CA VAL A 136 -15.23 -6.56 -4.18
C VAL A 136 -14.43 -5.43 -4.81
N ALA A 137 -14.75 -4.18 -4.50
CA ALA A 137 -14.05 -3.02 -5.02
C ALA A 137 -12.58 -2.99 -4.56
N LEU A 138 -11.67 -2.63 -5.46
CA LEU A 138 -10.22 -2.64 -5.19
C LEU A 138 -9.80 -1.89 -3.92
N PRO A 139 -10.34 -0.69 -3.59
CA PRO A 139 -9.94 0.00 -2.36
C PRO A 139 -10.34 -0.73 -1.07
N VAL A 140 -11.35 -1.63 -1.13
CA VAL A 140 -11.70 -2.48 0.02
C VAL A 140 -10.60 -3.51 0.28
N TRP A 141 -10.03 -4.12 -0.75
CA TRP A 141 -8.85 -4.99 -0.61
C TRP A 141 -7.66 -4.26 -0.02
N SER A 142 -7.45 -3.01 -0.44
CA SER A 142 -6.36 -2.17 0.07
C SER A 142 -6.54 -1.83 1.55
N ILE A 143 -7.75 -1.45 1.99
CA ILE A 143 -7.98 -1.11 3.41
C ILE A 143 -7.86 -2.35 4.30
N LEU A 144 -8.27 -3.53 3.83
CA LEU A 144 -8.07 -4.80 4.53
C LEU A 144 -6.58 -5.13 4.68
N TYR A 145 -5.80 -4.98 3.61
CA TYR A 145 -4.36 -5.18 3.64
C TYR A 145 -3.68 -4.24 4.64
N PHE A 146 -3.91 -2.93 4.53
CA PHE A 146 -3.26 -1.93 5.40
C PHE A 146 -3.71 -2.08 6.86
N GLY A 147 -4.99 -2.33 7.11
CA GLY A 147 -5.52 -2.60 8.45
C GLY A 147 -4.87 -3.83 9.08
N PHE A 148 -4.72 -4.90 8.31
CA PHE A 148 -4.05 -6.12 8.76
C PHE A 148 -2.57 -5.87 9.09
N VAL A 149 -1.85 -5.12 8.25
CA VAL A 149 -0.44 -4.74 8.50
C VAL A 149 -0.31 -3.99 9.82
N VAL A 150 -1.15 -2.97 10.05
CA VAL A 150 -1.10 -2.15 11.28
C VAL A 150 -1.42 -2.99 12.51
N LEU A 151 -2.47 -3.82 12.47
CA LEU A 151 -2.86 -4.69 13.59
C LEU A 151 -1.77 -5.73 13.91
N LEU A 152 -1.18 -6.32 12.88
CA LEU A 152 -0.12 -7.31 13.04
C LEU A 152 1.15 -6.68 13.65
N LEU A 153 1.54 -5.49 13.20
CA LEU A 153 2.67 -4.75 13.77
C LEU A 153 2.42 -4.37 15.23
N LEU A 154 1.23 -3.86 15.53
CA LEU A 154 0.85 -3.50 16.89
C LEU A 154 0.89 -4.73 17.82
N TRP A 155 0.33 -5.85 17.37
CA TRP A 155 0.37 -7.10 18.13
C TRP A 155 1.80 -7.61 18.36
N ALA A 156 2.63 -7.60 17.31
CA ALA A 156 4.03 -8.02 17.43
C ALA A 156 4.82 -7.10 18.38
N TRP A 157 4.59 -5.80 18.30
CA TRP A 157 5.23 -4.82 19.17
C TRP A 157 4.81 -4.99 20.62
N LEU A 158 3.51 -5.13 20.90
CA LEU A 158 3.00 -5.35 22.26
C LEU A 158 3.54 -6.64 22.88
N LYS A 159 3.58 -7.73 22.09
CA LYS A 159 4.11 -9.03 22.55
C LYS A 159 5.60 -8.96 22.88
N THR A 160 6.38 -8.22 22.09
CA THR A 160 7.83 -8.12 22.28
C THR A 160 8.25 -7.02 23.27
N ARG A 161 7.36 -6.09 23.61
CA ARG A 161 7.60 -5.06 24.64
C ARG A 161 7.63 -5.64 26.04
N LYS A 162 6.87 -6.72 26.28
CA LYS A 162 6.76 -7.37 27.60
C LYS A 162 7.94 -8.28 27.96
N ILE A 163 8.83 -8.55 27.01
CA ILE A 163 10.07 -9.31 27.19
C ILE A 163 11.23 -8.32 27.21
#